data_88977e003aba1be04ba3a83f18e572a5
#
_entry.id   88977e003aba1be04ba3a83f18e572a5
#
_cell.length_a   1.000
_cell.length_b   1.000
_cell.length_c   1.000
_cell.angle_alpha   90.00
_cell.angle_beta   90.00
_cell.angle_gamma   90.00
#
_symmetry.space_group_name_H-M   'P 1'
#
loop_
_entity.id
_entity.type
_entity.pdbx_description
1 polymer ?
#
loop_
_entity_poly.entity_id
_entity_poly.type
_entity_poly.pdbx_seq_one_letter_code
_entity_poly.pdbx_strand_id
1 'polypeptide(L)'
;MPKKFPAEFRRDVVTVARRGDLTVAEVAEDFDVFEESVRRWMKQADVDDGLVNGQTSSEQTEVVQLRRKLRKLEMENEILRRAAAYFAQGLLPK
;
A
#
# COMPACT_ATOMS: atom_id res chain seq x y z
N MET A 1 1.68 18.61 0.50
CA MET A 1 1.51 17.24 0.97
C MET A 1 0.27 16.62 0.36
N PRO A 2 0.36 15.42 -0.19
CA PRO A 2 -0.85 14.75 -0.65
C PRO A 2 -1.75 14.46 0.55
N LYS A 3 -3.01 14.84 0.43
CA LYS A 3 -4.01 14.50 1.44
C LYS A 3 -4.24 13.00 1.43
N LYS A 4 -4.09 12.37 2.58
CA LYS A 4 -4.54 11.00 2.77
C LYS A 4 -5.99 11.05 3.23
N PHE A 5 -6.86 10.41 2.47
CA PHE A 5 -8.26 10.32 2.84
C PHE A 5 -8.47 9.11 3.75
N PRO A 6 -9.25 9.25 4.84
CA PRO A 6 -9.59 8.11 5.69
C PRO A 6 -10.29 7.00 4.92
N ALA A 7 -10.12 5.76 5.37
CA ALA A 7 -10.76 4.60 4.74
C ALA A 7 -12.29 4.73 4.71
N GLU A 8 -12.88 5.29 5.76
CA GLU A 8 -14.32 5.52 5.84
C GLU A 8 -14.80 6.48 4.77
N PHE A 9 -14.05 7.57 4.56
CA PHE A 9 -14.35 8.56 3.53
C PHE A 9 -14.33 7.91 2.14
N ARG A 10 -13.29 7.15 1.83
CA ARG A 10 -13.17 6.44 0.55
C ARG A 10 -14.33 5.46 0.34
N ARG A 11 -14.72 4.76 1.39
CA ARG A 11 -15.84 3.83 1.36
C ARG A 11 -17.15 4.53 1.06
N ASP A 12 -17.38 5.69 1.67
CA ASP A 12 -18.58 6.49 1.45
C ASP A 12 -18.65 6.99 0.00
N VAL A 13 -17.53 7.46 -0.55
CA VAL A 13 -17.45 7.91 -1.93
C VAL A 13 -17.79 6.76 -2.89
N VAL A 14 -17.21 5.58 -2.67
CA VAL A 14 -17.47 4.39 -3.47
C VAL A 14 -18.93 3.97 -3.38
N THR A 15 -19.52 4.00 -2.20
CA THR A 15 -20.93 3.67 -1.98
C THR A 15 -21.84 4.56 -2.80
N VAL A 16 -21.60 5.86 -2.78
CA VAL A 16 -22.40 6.82 -3.56
C VAL A 16 -22.18 6.61 -5.05
N ALA A 17 -20.94 6.39 -5.47
CA ALA A 17 -20.61 6.15 -6.89
C ALA A 17 -21.27 4.88 -7.44
N ARG A 18 -21.37 3.83 -6.61
CA ARG A 18 -21.98 2.56 -7.01
C ARG A 18 -23.50 2.60 -7.16
N ARG A 19 -24.15 3.59 -6.57
CA ARG A 19 -25.61 3.76 -6.70
C ARG A 19 -26.04 3.99 -8.14
N GLY A 20 -25.16 4.57 -8.95
CA GLY A 20 -25.46 4.84 -10.35
C GLY A 20 -26.35 6.06 -10.64
N ASP A 21 -26.75 6.79 -9.59
CA ASP A 21 -27.57 8.00 -9.73
C ASP A 21 -26.77 9.19 -10.25
N LEU A 22 -25.47 9.19 -9.97
CA LEU A 22 -24.55 10.26 -10.32
C LEU A 22 -23.41 9.72 -11.18
N THR A 23 -22.92 10.56 -12.07
CA THR A 23 -21.70 10.24 -12.82
C THR A 23 -20.48 10.33 -11.90
N VAL A 24 -19.36 9.72 -12.30
CA VAL A 24 -18.10 9.81 -11.54
C VAL A 24 -17.70 11.27 -11.36
N ALA A 25 -17.88 12.11 -12.40
CA ALA A 25 -17.59 13.53 -12.34
C ALA A 25 -18.41 14.24 -11.26
N GLU A 26 -19.70 13.93 -11.18
CA GLU A 26 -20.60 14.52 -10.18
C GLU A 26 -20.23 14.08 -8.76
N VAL A 27 -19.91 12.82 -8.58
CA VAL A 27 -19.46 12.28 -7.28
C VAL A 27 -18.16 12.97 -6.85
N ALA A 28 -17.21 13.10 -7.78
CA ALA A 28 -15.94 13.77 -7.50
C ALA A 28 -16.13 15.22 -7.08
N GLU A 29 -17.04 15.92 -7.74
CA GLU A 29 -17.38 17.29 -7.42
C GLU A 29 -18.04 17.41 -6.05
N ASP A 30 -19.00 16.54 -5.75
CA ASP A 30 -19.74 16.56 -4.49
C ASP A 30 -18.84 16.29 -3.27
N PHE A 31 -17.83 15.43 -3.42
CA PHE A 31 -16.88 15.09 -2.36
C PHE A 31 -15.60 15.90 -2.41
N ASP A 32 -15.47 16.81 -3.38
CA ASP A 32 -14.26 17.63 -3.56
C ASP A 32 -13.00 16.80 -3.73
N VAL A 33 -13.05 15.80 -4.60
CA VAL A 33 -11.94 14.93 -4.95
C VAL A 33 -11.79 14.85 -6.47
N PHE A 34 -10.66 14.33 -6.93
CA PHE A 34 -10.45 14.13 -8.38
C PHE A 34 -11.22 12.89 -8.87
N GLU A 35 -11.69 12.95 -10.12
CA GLU A 35 -12.35 11.80 -10.75
C GLU A 35 -11.46 10.56 -10.75
N GLU A 36 -10.15 10.73 -10.99
CA GLU A 36 -9.21 9.62 -10.95
C GLU A 36 -9.18 8.93 -9.59
N SER A 37 -9.29 9.69 -8.51
CA SER A 37 -9.36 9.14 -7.17
C SER A 37 -10.60 8.30 -6.99
N VAL A 38 -11.76 8.79 -7.45
CA VAL A 38 -13.02 8.04 -7.37
C VAL A 38 -12.92 6.74 -8.17
N ARG A 39 -12.42 6.79 -9.40
CA ARG A 39 -12.26 5.60 -10.25
C ARG A 39 -11.31 4.60 -9.62
N ARG A 40 -10.20 5.07 -9.08
CA ARG A 40 -9.21 4.21 -8.43
C ARG A 40 -9.79 3.51 -7.21
N TRP A 41 -10.52 4.25 -6.38
CA TRP A 41 -11.17 3.69 -5.19
C TRP A 41 -12.26 2.68 -5.55
N MET A 42 -13.04 2.96 -6.59
CA MET A 42 -14.04 2.01 -7.10
C MET A 42 -13.38 0.72 -7.59
N LYS A 43 -12.31 0.84 -8.36
CA LYS A 43 -11.56 -0.31 -8.87
C LYS A 43 -10.98 -1.14 -7.72
N GLN A 44 -10.37 -0.49 -6.74
CA GLN A 44 -9.80 -1.17 -5.57
C GLN A 44 -10.90 -1.85 -4.74
N ALA A 45 -12.05 -1.20 -4.58
CA ALA A 45 -13.19 -1.81 -3.89
C ALA A 45 -13.71 -3.04 -4.64
N ASP A 46 -13.75 -3.00 -5.96
CA ASP A 46 -14.15 -4.16 -6.77
C ASP A 46 -13.18 -5.33 -6.57
N VAL A 47 -11.88 -5.05 -6.50
CA VAL A 47 -10.86 -6.07 -6.20
C VAL A 47 -11.05 -6.61 -4.79
N ASP A 48 -11.20 -5.74 -3.80
CA ASP A 48 -11.37 -6.13 -2.39
C ASP A 48 -12.64 -6.96 -2.18
N ASP A 49 -13.68 -6.68 -2.95
CA ASP A 49 -14.95 -7.43 -2.91
C ASP A 49 -14.93 -8.71 -3.76
N GLY A 50 -13.81 -8.97 -4.44
CA GLY A 50 -13.65 -10.16 -5.27
C GLY A 50 -14.36 -10.11 -6.62
N LEU A 51 -14.80 -8.93 -7.06
CA LEU A 51 -15.53 -8.77 -8.34
C LEU A 51 -14.59 -8.82 -9.53
N VAL A 52 -13.33 -8.41 -9.38
CA VAL A 52 -12.30 -8.46 -10.40
C VAL A 52 -11.01 -9.00 -9.81
N ASN A 53 -10.16 -9.56 -10.66
CA ASN A 53 -8.85 -10.06 -10.23
C ASN A 53 -7.91 -8.89 -9.92
N GLY A 54 -7.14 -9.04 -8.88
CA GLY A 54 -6.16 -8.06 -8.47
C GLY A 54 -5.71 -8.31 -7.03
N GLN A 55 -4.79 -7.48 -6.58
CA GLN A 55 -4.27 -7.56 -5.23
C GLN A 55 -5.14 -6.71 -4.30
N THR A 56 -5.71 -7.33 -3.26
CA THR A 56 -6.53 -6.60 -2.27
C THR A 56 -5.68 -5.61 -1.48
N SER A 57 -6.32 -4.64 -0.83
CA SER A 57 -5.65 -3.69 0.04
C SER A 57 -4.89 -4.39 1.17
N SER A 58 -5.48 -5.43 1.74
CA SER A 58 -4.86 -6.25 2.79
C SER A 58 -3.61 -6.96 2.27
N GLU A 59 -3.69 -7.59 1.10
CA GLU A 59 -2.55 -8.26 0.47
C GLU A 59 -1.43 -7.29 0.13
N GLN A 60 -1.75 -6.09 -0.35
CA GLN A 60 -0.77 -5.05 -0.64
C GLN A 60 -0.02 -4.63 0.62
N THR A 61 -0.72 -4.46 1.73
CA THR A 61 -0.11 -4.14 3.02
C THR A 61 0.82 -5.25 3.48
N GLU A 62 0.40 -6.50 3.36
CA GLU A 62 1.20 -7.67 3.70
C GLU A 62 2.48 -7.73 2.88
N VAL A 63 2.39 -7.51 1.56
CA VAL A 63 3.56 -7.49 0.67
C VAL A 63 4.56 -6.41 1.10
N VAL A 64 4.09 -5.21 1.41
CA VAL A 64 4.95 -4.11 1.87
C VAL A 64 5.66 -4.49 3.16
N GLN A 65 4.94 -5.07 4.12
CA GLN A 65 5.52 -5.50 5.39
C GLN A 65 6.57 -6.60 5.20
N LEU A 66 6.30 -7.57 4.33
CA LEU A 66 7.23 -8.65 4.03
C LEU A 66 8.50 -8.12 3.35
N ARG A 67 8.36 -7.18 2.43
CA ARG A 67 9.53 -6.55 1.79
C ARG A 67 10.41 -5.79 2.77
N ARG A 68 9.81 -5.10 3.73
CA ARG A 68 10.56 -4.40 4.79
C ARG A 68 11.31 -5.38 5.68
N LYS A 69 10.65 -6.47 6.05
CA LYS A 69 11.25 -7.52 6.87
C LYS A 69 12.42 -8.18 6.15
N LEU A 70 12.25 -8.47 4.87
CA LEU A 70 13.31 -9.05 4.04
C LEU A 70 14.52 -8.13 3.98
N ARG A 71 14.33 -6.84 3.70
CA ARG A 71 15.44 -5.88 3.67
C ARG A 71 16.19 -5.79 4.99
N LYS A 72 15.47 -5.84 6.10
CA LYS A 72 16.08 -5.83 7.42
C LYS A 72 16.94 -7.06 7.65
N LEU A 73 16.42 -8.25 7.29
CA LEU A 73 17.15 -9.50 7.42
C LEU A 73 18.39 -9.55 6.52
N GLU A 74 18.28 -9.04 5.30
CA GLU A 74 19.42 -8.96 4.37
C GLU A 74 20.51 -8.05 4.92
N MET A 75 20.14 -6.92 5.50
CA MET A 75 21.08 -5.98 6.11
C MET A 75 21.79 -6.62 7.32
N GLU A 76 21.04 -7.28 8.19
CA GLU A 76 21.59 -7.98 9.36
C GLU A 76 22.57 -9.08 8.92
N ASN A 77 22.22 -9.82 7.88
CA ASN A 77 23.08 -10.87 7.32
C ASN A 77 24.38 -10.29 6.75
N GLU A 78 24.30 -9.18 6.04
CA GLU A 78 25.49 -8.50 5.51
C GLU A 78 26.43 -8.04 6.63
N ILE A 79 25.88 -7.46 7.70
CA ILE A 79 26.66 -7.03 8.86
C ILE A 79 27.36 -8.21 9.51
N LEU A 80 26.67 -9.34 9.69
CA LEU A 80 27.24 -10.54 10.27
C LEU A 80 28.37 -11.12 9.40
N ARG A 81 28.20 -11.09 8.08
CA ARG A 81 29.26 -11.54 7.15
C ARG A 81 30.52 -10.69 7.26
N ARG A 82 30.34 -9.36 7.38
CA ARG A 82 31.47 -8.45 7.55
C ARG A 82 32.19 -8.70 8.88
N ALA A 83 31.44 -8.89 9.95
CA ALA A 83 32.00 -9.20 11.26
C ALA A 83 32.81 -10.51 11.22
N ALA A 84 32.25 -11.55 10.59
CA ALA A 84 32.94 -12.82 10.43
C ALA A 84 34.25 -12.67 9.66
N ALA A 85 34.25 -11.86 8.60
CA ALA A 85 35.45 -11.59 7.81
C ALA A 85 36.54 -10.88 8.65
N TYR A 86 36.13 -9.91 9.46
CA TYR A 86 37.05 -9.21 10.36
C TYR A 86 37.64 -10.15 11.41
N PHE A 87 36.84 -11.03 11.99
CA PHE A 87 37.33 -12.05 12.91
C PHE A 87 38.35 -12.97 12.25
N ALA A 88 38.07 -13.44 11.03
CA ALA A 88 38.96 -14.30 10.30
C ALA A 88 40.31 -13.63 9.97
N GLN A 89 40.31 -12.30 9.82
CA GLN A 89 41.51 -11.53 9.56
C GLN A 89 42.19 -11.03 10.83
N GLY A 90 41.59 -11.26 11.99
CA GLY A 90 42.12 -10.77 13.27
C GLY A 90 42.11 -9.26 13.42
N LEU A 91 41.24 -8.56 12.69
CA LEU A 91 41.21 -7.10 12.66
C LEU A 91 40.31 -6.45 13.75
N LEU A 92 39.52 -7.26 14.45
CA LEU A 92 38.67 -6.72 15.52
C LEU A 92 39.49 -6.41 16.75
N PRO A 93 39.21 -5.28 17.43
CA PRO A 93 39.88 -4.96 18.69
C PRO A 93 39.55 -6.01 19.76
N LYS A 94 40.52 -6.30 20.56
CA LYS A 94 40.36 -7.25 21.66
C LYS A 94 39.54 -6.61 22.80
#